data_9b3001e5437a6a3e12e3da22c07ac1b7
#
_entry.id   9b3001e5437a6a3e12e3da22c07ac1b7
#
_cell.length_a   1.000
_cell.length_b   1.000
_cell.length_c   1.000
_cell.angle_alpha   90.00
_cell.angle_beta   90.00
_cell.angle_gamma   90.00
#
_symmetry.space_group_name_H-M   'P 1'
#
loop_
_entity.id
_entity.type
_entity.pdbx_description
1 polymer ?
#
loop_
_entity_poly.entity_id
_entity_poly.type
_entity_poly.pdbx_seq_one_letter_code
_entity_poly.pdbx_strand_id
1 'polypeptide(L)'
;MDSNTMREAVTPRETIELLKSLVRIPSVNGSEEAVALWLKDLFQDLGLETSLYEVEPHRPAVVGILHGKRPGKRLMYTTHFDTHVTDNMEIPPFEPEIRENRLYGRGSCDAKGSIAAMIMSAVLLQRTGCDFSGDLLLAFVPDEEYMNKGTTELMKQGITADMAVVGEPTEMAVGFGHRGCTHIDINVTGRAYHSAFPERGINAIEHMAHVITALRSEYFPTYEQKHHPYLGHPVINLGLIRGGTRIHTVADKCCASFLRRDLPGETTEDILDGIQGFLDGLMARDPKLCAHASLSTIQQRIRLPFFMEPDHPLVSGLSESCRRAAGREGEKQVMNYYCDASILCTESGIPTVIFGPGSISVAHSAVEYIELDQLADAVYIYADYAMSLLAGEEKTP
;
A
#
# COMPACT_ATOMS: atom_id res chain seq x y z
N MET A 1 -21.77 -17.18 -13.01
CA MET A 1 -21.48 -17.34 -14.48
C MET A 1 -20.56 -18.52 -14.59
N ASP A 2 -20.70 -19.37 -15.63
CA ASP A 2 -19.75 -20.46 -15.79
C ASP A 2 -18.41 -19.98 -16.35
N SER A 3 -17.35 -20.71 -16.06
CA SER A 3 -15.97 -20.29 -16.37
C SER A 3 -15.68 -20.25 -17.89
N ASN A 4 -16.40 -21.01 -18.71
CA ASN A 4 -16.22 -20.97 -20.16
C ASN A 4 -16.76 -19.67 -20.75
N THR A 5 -17.97 -19.26 -20.35
CA THR A 5 -18.56 -17.99 -20.74
C THR A 5 -17.67 -16.80 -20.39
N MET A 6 -17.04 -16.81 -19.21
CA MET A 6 -16.09 -15.76 -18.83
C MET A 6 -14.87 -15.71 -19.74
N ARG A 7 -14.27 -16.86 -20.05
CA ARG A 7 -13.06 -16.96 -20.89
C ARG A 7 -13.31 -16.61 -22.37
N GLU A 8 -14.54 -16.82 -22.85
CA GLU A 8 -14.97 -16.40 -24.19
C GLU A 8 -15.22 -14.87 -24.26
N ALA A 9 -15.72 -14.28 -23.17
CA ALA A 9 -16.03 -12.84 -23.11
C ALA A 9 -14.79 -11.96 -23.07
N VAL A 10 -13.74 -12.37 -22.35
CA VAL A 10 -12.46 -11.67 -22.24
C VAL A 10 -11.32 -12.68 -22.33
N THR A 11 -10.46 -12.48 -23.31
CA THR A 11 -9.30 -13.38 -23.52
C THR A 11 -8.06 -12.88 -22.75
N PRO A 12 -7.16 -13.80 -22.33
CA PRO A 12 -5.88 -13.42 -21.75
C PRO A 12 -5.08 -12.44 -22.61
N ARG A 13 -5.16 -12.58 -23.95
CA ARG A 13 -4.46 -11.71 -24.89
C ARG A 13 -4.91 -10.26 -24.78
N GLU A 14 -6.20 -10.01 -24.63
CA GLU A 14 -6.72 -8.63 -24.47
C GLU A 14 -6.18 -7.99 -23.19
N THR A 15 -6.16 -8.73 -22.08
CA THR A 15 -5.60 -8.26 -20.80
C THR A 15 -4.10 -7.96 -20.91
N ILE A 16 -3.35 -8.82 -21.60
CA ILE A 16 -1.92 -8.65 -21.84
C ILE A 16 -1.65 -7.39 -22.67
N GLU A 17 -2.40 -7.14 -23.75
CA GLU A 17 -2.22 -5.96 -24.59
C GLU A 17 -2.61 -4.68 -23.85
N LEU A 18 -3.63 -4.72 -22.98
CA LEU A 18 -3.96 -3.61 -22.08
C LEU A 18 -2.81 -3.33 -21.11
N LEU A 19 -2.26 -4.35 -20.45
CA LEU A 19 -1.12 -4.17 -19.54
C LEU A 19 0.12 -3.63 -20.25
N LYS A 20 0.41 -4.11 -21.47
CA LYS A 20 1.51 -3.55 -22.28
C LYS A 20 1.32 -2.07 -22.56
N SER A 21 0.08 -1.65 -22.85
CA SER A 21 -0.22 -0.25 -23.08
C SER A 21 0.01 0.59 -21.83
N LEU A 22 -0.40 0.11 -20.66
CA LEU A 22 -0.15 0.76 -19.37
C LEU A 22 1.35 0.85 -19.03
N VAL A 23 2.11 -0.22 -19.24
CA VAL A 23 3.55 -0.25 -18.94
C VAL A 23 4.32 0.72 -19.85
N ARG A 24 3.92 0.87 -21.13
CA ARG A 24 4.54 1.81 -22.06
C ARG A 24 4.40 3.28 -21.67
N ILE A 25 3.46 3.62 -20.79
CA ILE A 25 3.29 4.99 -20.30
C ILE A 25 4.10 5.14 -19.02
N PRO A 26 5.24 5.86 -19.03
CA PRO A 26 6.00 6.16 -17.83
C PRO A 26 5.12 6.90 -16.80
N SER A 27 5.15 6.44 -15.57
CA SER A 27 4.41 7.05 -14.46
C SER A 27 5.19 6.93 -13.15
N VAL A 28 6.50 7.20 -13.21
CA VAL A 28 7.31 7.29 -11.99
C VAL A 28 6.71 8.36 -11.08
N ASN A 29 6.70 8.07 -9.78
CA ASN A 29 6.07 8.96 -8.79
C ASN A 29 6.45 10.43 -9.03
N GLY A 30 5.44 11.30 -9.14
CA GLY A 30 5.57 12.72 -9.51
C GLY A 30 5.35 13.01 -11.01
N SER A 31 5.10 12.00 -11.86
CA SER A 31 4.97 12.16 -13.32
C SER A 31 3.80 11.32 -13.87
N GLU A 32 2.64 11.34 -13.20
CA GLU A 32 1.54 10.41 -13.46
C GLU A 32 0.45 10.96 -14.38
N GLU A 33 0.48 12.23 -14.79
CA GLU A 33 -0.58 12.87 -15.58
C GLU A 33 -0.92 12.08 -16.83
N ALA A 34 0.10 11.63 -17.58
CA ALA A 34 -0.09 10.95 -18.86
C ALA A 34 -0.91 9.65 -18.72
N VAL A 35 -0.63 8.83 -17.70
CA VAL A 35 -1.37 7.59 -17.46
C VAL A 35 -2.78 7.86 -16.97
N ALA A 36 -3.00 8.87 -16.15
CA ALA A 36 -4.32 9.25 -15.67
C ALA A 36 -5.23 9.74 -16.82
N LEU A 37 -4.70 10.58 -17.71
CA LEU A 37 -5.44 11.03 -18.88
C LEU A 37 -5.74 9.89 -19.87
N TRP A 38 -4.77 8.99 -20.07
CA TRP A 38 -4.98 7.82 -20.91
C TRP A 38 -6.06 6.89 -20.33
N LEU A 39 -6.05 6.66 -19.02
CA LEU A 39 -7.08 5.87 -18.33
C LEU A 39 -8.47 6.53 -18.43
N LYS A 40 -8.52 7.87 -18.28
CA LYS A 40 -9.77 8.62 -18.47
C LYS A 40 -10.36 8.38 -19.86
N ASP A 41 -9.55 8.51 -20.91
CA ASP A 41 -10.01 8.32 -22.28
C ASP A 41 -10.46 6.87 -22.51
N LEU A 42 -9.71 5.89 -21.99
CA LEU A 42 -10.09 4.48 -22.03
C LEU A 42 -11.43 4.21 -21.32
N PHE A 43 -11.66 4.80 -20.15
CA PHE A 43 -12.92 4.63 -19.42
C PHE A 43 -14.11 5.22 -20.18
N GLN A 44 -13.92 6.37 -20.84
CA GLN A 44 -14.94 6.96 -21.71
C GLN A 44 -15.25 6.08 -22.92
N ASP A 45 -14.22 5.50 -23.56
CA ASP A 45 -14.38 4.57 -24.69
C ASP A 45 -15.11 3.28 -24.26
N LEU A 46 -14.91 2.84 -23.01
CA LEU A 46 -15.63 1.71 -22.42
C LEU A 46 -17.05 2.08 -21.93
N GLY A 47 -17.46 3.33 -22.05
CA GLY A 47 -18.79 3.80 -21.66
C GLY A 47 -18.99 3.89 -20.15
N LEU A 48 -17.93 4.03 -19.36
CA LEU A 48 -18.01 4.27 -17.92
C LEU A 48 -18.29 5.75 -17.65
N GLU A 49 -19.08 6.06 -16.62
CA GLU A 49 -19.14 7.41 -16.07
C GLU A 49 -17.78 7.77 -15.49
N THR A 50 -17.11 8.80 -16.05
CA THR A 50 -15.69 9.03 -15.81
C THR A 50 -15.43 10.41 -15.25
N SER A 51 -14.64 10.49 -14.19
CA SER A 51 -14.21 11.74 -13.55
C SER A 51 -12.73 11.72 -13.19
N LEU A 52 -12.10 12.90 -13.24
CA LEU A 52 -10.77 13.15 -12.71
C LEU A 52 -10.87 13.94 -11.40
N TYR A 53 -10.04 13.58 -10.44
CA TYR A 53 -9.94 14.24 -9.14
C TYR A 53 -8.52 14.74 -8.93
N GLU A 54 -8.33 16.04 -8.93
CA GLU A 54 -7.00 16.64 -8.75
C GLU A 54 -6.49 16.33 -7.35
N VAL A 55 -5.34 15.68 -7.27
CA VAL A 55 -4.62 15.34 -6.02
C VAL A 55 -3.55 16.37 -5.75
N GLU A 56 -2.73 16.65 -6.75
CA GLU A 56 -1.74 17.73 -6.82
C GLU A 56 -1.72 18.24 -8.28
N PRO A 57 -1.18 19.42 -8.55
CA PRO A 57 -1.09 19.92 -9.92
C PRO A 57 -0.47 18.90 -10.87
N HIS A 58 -1.18 18.55 -11.94
CA HIS A 58 -0.78 17.54 -12.93
C HIS A 58 -0.67 16.10 -12.40
N ARG A 59 -1.34 15.79 -11.29
CA ARG A 59 -1.37 14.43 -10.71
C ARG A 59 -2.79 14.03 -10.31
N PRO A 60 -3.73 13.91 -11.26
CA PRO A 60 -5.11 13.55 -10.93
C PRO A 60 -5.25 12.05 -10.68
N ALA A 61 -6.17 11.69 -9.77
CA ALA A 61 -6.75 10.36 -9.71
C ALA A 61 -7.85 10.23 -10.77
N VAL A 62 -8.12 9.02 -11.26
CA VAL A 62 -9.18 8.74 -12.21
C VAL A 62 -10.19 7.75 -11.64
N VAL A 63 -11.47 8.08 -11.76
CA VAL A 63 -12.57 7.22 -11.32
C VAL A 63 -13.49 6.94 -12.49
N GLY A 64 -13.73 5.66 -12.78
CA GLY A 64 -14.72 5.18 -13.72
C GLY A 64 -15.80 4.37 -12.99
N ILE A 65 -17.07 4.59 -13.33
CA ILE A 65 -18.19 3.89 -12.69
C ILE A 65 -18.93 3.06 -13.74
N LEU A 66 -19.03 1.77 -13.49
CA LEU A 66 -19.93 0.87 -14.18
C LEU A 66 -21.21 0.72 -13.35
N HIS A 67 -22.30 1.29 -13.85
CA HIS A 67 -23.60 1.22 -13.18
C HIS A 67 -24.29 -0.13 -13.40
N GLY A 68 -24.80 -0.69 -12.31
CA GLY A 68 -25.74 -1.79 -12.40
C GLY A 68 -27.14 -1.33 -12.85
N LYS A 69 -28.00 -2.29 -13.14
CA LYS A 69 -29.36 -2.02 -13.65
C LYS A 69 -30.34 -1.53 -12.58
N ARG A 70 -30.01 -1.65 -11.32
CA ARG A 70 -30.84 -1.30 -10.16
C ARG A 70 -29.98 -0.63 -9.09
N PRO A 71 -30.56 0.23 -8.23
CA PRO A 71 -29.86 0.72 -7.05
C PRO A 71 -29.35 -0.43 -6.15
N GLY A 72 -28.21 -0.27 -5.56
CA GLY A 72 -27.58 -1.27 -4.69
C GLY A 72 -26.32 -0.75 -4.03
N LYS A 73 -25.48 -1.67 -3.58
CA LYS A 73 -24.19 -1.35 -2.94
C LYS A 73 -23.17 -0.86 -3.96
N ARG A 74 -22.17 -0.17 -3.47
CA ARG A 74 -21.00 0.25 -4.24
C ARG A 74 -19.79 -0.61 -3.87
N LEU A 75 -19.19 -1.24 -4.86
CA LEU A 75 -17.92 -1.93 -4.74
C LEU A 75 -16.83 -1.09 -5.42
N MET A 76 -15.77 -0.79 -4.69
CA MET A 76 -14.60 -0.09 -5.23
C MET A 76 -13.47 -1.08 -5.51
N TYR A 77 -12.99 -1.09 -6.74
CA TYR A 77 -11.69 -1.65 -7.12
C TYR A 77 -10.71 -0.49 -7.27
N THR A 78 -9.66 -0.50 -6.48
CA THR A 78 -8.68 0.59 -6.45
C THR A 78 -7.27 0.05 -6.41
N THR A 79 -6.36 0.79 -7.00
CA THR A 79 -4.91 0.60 -6.90
C THR A 79 -4.22 1.84 -7.47
N HIS A 80 -2.89 1.86 -7.37
CA HIS A 80 -2.09 2.97 -7.87
C HIS A 80 -1.53 2.73 -9.27
N PHE A 81 -1.27 3.81 -9.99
CA PHE A 81 -0.62 3.78 -11.29
C PHE A 81 0.77 4.45 -11.28
N ASP A 82 1.16 5.09 -10.17
CA ASP A 82 2.54 5.50 -10.00
C ASP A 82 3.44 4.28 -9.83
N THR A 83 4.70 4.44 -10.17
CA THR A 83 5.67 3.36 -10.10
C THR A 83 6.93 3.82 -9.37
N HIS A 84 7.62 2.87 -8.78
CA HIS A 84 8.95 3.09 -8.22
C HIS A 84 9.93 3.61 -9.28
N VAL A 85 11.02 4.25 -8.82
CA VAL A 85 12.12 4.75 -9.69
C VAL A 85 12.74 3.64 -10.54
N THR A 86 13.36 4.03 -11.65
CA THR A 86 13.90 3.10 -12.66
C THR A 86 15.43 3.03 -12.69
N ASP A 87 16.11 3.82 -11.87
CA ASP A 87 17.59 3.97 -11.90
C ASP A 87 18.34 2.66 -11.63
N ASN A 88 17.71 1.70 -10.97
CA ASN A 88 18.29 0.40 -10.64
C ASN A 88 17.87 -0.73 -11.59
N MET A 89 17.15 -0.44 -12.69
CA MET A 89 16.65 -1.48 -13.58
C MET A 89 17.74 -2.00 -14.55
N GLU A 90 17.75 -3.32 -14.73
CA GLU A 90 18.63 -4.04 -15.67
C GLU A 90 17.94 -4.34 -17.00
N ILE A 91 16.64 -4.03 -17.11
CA ILE A 91 15.83 -4.20 -18.31
C ILE A 91 15.21 -2.85 -18.72
N PRO A 92 14.84 -2.66 -19.99
CA PRO A 92 14.10 -1.46 -20.42
C PRO A 92 12.79 -1.31 -19.62
N PRO A 93 12.63 -0.25 -18.80
CA PRO A 93 11.52 -0.17 -17.84
C PRO A 93 10.15 -0.06 -18.48
N PHE A 94 10.05 0.61 -19.63
CA PHE A 94 8.78 0.93 -20.30
C PHE A 94 8.65 0.31 -21.69
N GLU A 95 9.43 -0.71 -21.97
CA GLU A 95 9.36 -1.52 -23.19
C GLU A 95 8.92 -2.94 -22.81
N PRO A 96 7.61 -3.20 -22.63
CA PRO A 96 7.13 -4.48 -22.10
C PRO A 96 7.45 -5.64 -23.03
N GLU A 97 8.13 -6.64 -22.50
CA GLU A 97 8.52 -7.85 -23.20
C GLU A 97 7.91 -9.09 -22.54
N ILE A 98 7.49 -10.06 -23.36
CA ILE A 98 7.01 -11.37 -22.87
C ILE A 98 8.10 -12.39 -23.06
N ARG A 99 8.50 -13.04 -21.96
CA ARG A 99 9.41 -14.17 -21.93
C ARG A 99 8.92 -15.19 -20.90
N GLU A 100 8.96 -16.46 -21.22
CA GLU A 100 8.67 -17.57 -20.28
C GLU A 100 7.36 -17.40 -19.49
N ASN A 101 6.28 -17.03 -20.17
CA ASN A 101 4.97 -16.77 -19.58
C ASN A 101 4.92 -15.59 -18.57
N ARG A 102 5.88 -14.63 -18.68
CA ARG A 102 6.00 -13.43 -17.86
C ARG A 102 6.02 -12.20 -18.73
N LEU A 103 5.38 -11.11 -18.26
CA LEU A 103 5.51 -9.80 -18.86
C LEU A 103 6.44 -8.96 -17.98
N TYR A 104 7.56 -8.53 -18.57
CA TYR A 104 8.60 -7.74 -17.93
C TYR A 104 8.39 -6.26 -18.19
N GLY A 105 8.65 -5.41 -17.18
CA GLY A 105 8.61 -3.95 -17.24
C GLY A 105 8.24 -3.32 -15.90
N ARG A 106 8.64 -2.08 -15.65
CA ARG A 106 8.34 -1.35 -14.42
C ARG A 106 6.83 -1.11 -14.32
N GLY A 107 6.25 -1.42 -13.16
CA GLY A 107 4.81 -1.33 -12.89
C GLY A 107 4.01 -2.53 -13.44
N SER A 108 4.64 -3.50 -14.11
CA SER A 108 3.91 -4.68 -14.58
C SER A 108 3.33 -5.49 -13.43
N CYS A 109 4.05 -5.58 -12.31
CA CYS A 109 3.65 -6.22 -11.08
C CYS A 109 3.01 -5.22 -10.11
N ASP A 110 3.63 -4.06 -9.94
CA ASP A 110 3.30 -3.08 -8.91
C ASP A 110 2.97 -1.70 -9.53
N ALA A 111 1.64 -1.37 -9.79
CA ALA A 111 0.50 -2.29 -9.68
C ALA A 111 -0.38 -2.25 -10.95
N LYS A 112 0.21 -1.93 -12.15
CA LYS A 112 -0.54 -1.81 -13.42
C LYS A 112 -1.15 -3.15 -13.87
N GLY A 113 -0.59 -4.29 -13.41
CA GLY A 113 -1.20 -5.61 -13.60
C GLY A 113 -2.58 -5.70 -12.96
N SER A 114 -2.71 -5.22 -11.73
CA SER A 114 -4.01 -5.13 -11.05
C SER A 114 -4.96 -4.18 -11.76
N ILE A 115 -4.48 -3.02 -12.25
CA ILE A 115 -5.29 -2.08 -13.07
C ILE A 115 -5.87 -2.81 -14.29
N ALA A 116 -5.01 -3.51 -15.05
CA ALA A 116 -5.44 -4.22 -16.25
C ALA A 116 -6.49 -5.30 -15.94
N ALA A 117 -6.27 -6.07 -14.86
CA ALA A 117 -7.21 -7.10 -14.44
C ALA A 117 -8.56 -6.53 -13.98
N MET A 118 -8.56 -5.45 -13.21
CA MET A 118 -9.77 -4.76 -12.74
C MET A 118 -10.57 -4.16 -13.90
N ILE A 119 -9.91 -3.48 -14.86
CA ILE A 119 -10.57 -2.95 -16.06
C ILE A 119 -11.20 -4.08 -16.87
N MET A 120 -10.43 -5.15 -17.13
CA MET A 120 -10.93 -6.26 -17.95
C MET A 120 -12.03 -7.05 -17.24
N SER A 121 -12.08 -7.05 -15.89
CA SER A 121 -13.22 -7.61 -15.16
C SER A 121 -14.50 -6.80 -15.39
N ALA A 122 -14.43 -5.47 -15.41
CA ALA A 122 -15.56 -4.63 -15.74
C ALA A 122 -16.02 -4.82 -17.21
N VAL A 123 -15.07 -4.93 -18.15
CA VAL A 123 -15.36 -5.24 -19.56
C VAL A 123 -16.05 -6.61 -19.68
N LEU A 124 -15.62 -7.61 -18.91
CA LEU A 124 -16.27 -8.93 -18.88
C LEU A 124 -17.72 -8.82 -18.42
N LEU A 125 -17.99 -8.09 -17.35
CA LEU A 125 -19.35 -7.88 -16.84
C LEU A 125 -20.25 -7.19 -17.90
N GLN A 126 -19.72 -6.19 -18.60
CA GLN A 126 -20.45 -5.52 -19.69
C GLN A 126 -20.75 -6.46 -20.85
N ARG A 127 -19.74 -7.16 -21.37
CA ARG A 127 -19.86 -8.05 -22.55
C ARG A 127 -20.81 -9.23 -22.32
N THR A 128 -20.84 -9.72 -21.08
CA THR A 128 -21.75 -10.82 -20.72
C THR A 128 -23.15 -10.34 -20.37
N GLY A 129 -23.38 -9.03 -20.35
CA GLY A 129 -24.67 -8.44 -20.04
C GLY A 129 -25.16 -8.74 -18.62
N CYS A 130 -24.22 -8.96 -17.69
CA CYS A 130 -24.53 -9.30 -16.30
C CYS A 130 -25.53 -8.35 -15.67
N ASP A 131 -26.51 -8.92 -14.99
CA ASP A 131 -27.52 -8.17 -14.25
C ASP A 131 -27.09 -8.07 -12.78
N PHE A 132 -26.55 -6.90 -12.38
CA PHE A 132 -26.20 -6.59 -11.01
C PHE A 132 -26.85 -5.29 -10.52
N SER A 133 -26.84 -5.07 -9.23
CA SER A 133 -27.40 -3.91 -8.55
C SER A 133 -26.30 -3.08 -7.94
N GLY A 134 -26.46 -1.75 -7.94
CA GLY A 134 -25.45 -0.83 -7.43
C GLY A 134 -24.36 -0.52 -8.44
N ASP A 135 -23.17 -0.16 -7.99
CA ASP A 135 -22.11 0.35 -8.82
C ASP A 135 -20.78 -0.40 -8.60
N LEU A 136 -20.05 -0.66 -9.68
CA LEU A 136 -18.63 -1.00 -9.61
C LEU A 136 -17.80 0.23 -9.94
N LEU A 137 -17.03 0.72 -8.97
CA LEU A 137 -16.10 1.83 -9.12
C LEU A 137 -14.72 1.29 -9.43
N LEU A 138 -14.07 1.81 -10.47
CA LEU A 138 -12.66 1.65 -10.77
C LEU A 138 -11.97 2.96 -10.39
N ALA A 139 -11.27 3.00 -9.27
CA ALA A 139 -10.65 4.20 -8.74
C ALA A 139 -9.12 4.03 -8.74
N PHE A 140 -8.42 4.63 -9.68
CA PHE A 140 -6.96 4.51 -9.78
C PHE A 140 -6.29 5.83 -9.41
N VAL A 141 -5.23 5.73 -8.61
CA VAL A 141 -4.65 6.86 -7.88
C VAL A 141 -3.16 7.04 -8.14
N PRO A 142 -2.63 8.27 -8.03
CA PRO A 142 -1.20 8.57 -7.95
C PRO A 142 -0.70 8.47 -6.51
N ASP A 143 0.63 8.46 -6.34
CA ASP A 143 1.36 8.76 -5.09
C ASP A 143 1.22 7.69 -3.98
N GLU A 144 0.90 6.44 -4.31
CA GLU A 144 0.92 5.35 -3.33
C GLU A 144 2.33 5.08 -2.84
N GLU A 145 3.29 5.01 -3.75
CA GLU A 145 4.70 4.68 -3.54
C GLU A 145 5.45 5.69 -2.63
N TYR A 146 4.87 6.86 -2.37
CA TYR A 146 5.53 7.90 -1.57
C TYR A 146 4.70 8.38 -0.38
N MET A 147 3.61 9.11 -0.61
CA MET A 147 2.82 9.76 0.46
C MET A 147 1.36 9.29 0.52
N ASN A 148 0.93 8.41 -0.36
CA ASN A 148 -0.45 7.91 -0.47
C ASN A 148 -1.50 9.04 -0.58
N LYS A 149 -1.16 10.15 -1.22
CA LYS A 149 -2.04 11.33 -1.34
C LYS A 149 -3.26 11.03 -2.18
N GLY A 150 -3.12 10.17 -3.21
CA GLY A 150 -4.18 9.84 -4.13
C GLY A 150 -5.45 9.34 -3.44
N THR A 151 -5.35 8.23 -2.74
CA THR A 151 -6.47 7.65 -1.98
C THR A 151 -6.97 8.58 -0.88
N THR A 152 -6.04 9.24 -0.16
CA THR A 152 -6.41 10.22 0.88
C THR A 152 -7.27 11.35 0.31
N GLU A 153 -6.91 11.89 -0.84
CA GLU A 153 -7.61 13.01 -1.44
C GLU A 153 -8.96 12.58 -2.04
N LEU A 154 -9.04 11.39 -2.65
CA LEU A 154 -10.34 10.84 -3.09
C LEU A 154 -11.33 10.74 -1.93
N MET A 155 -10.89 10.24 -0.77
CA MET A 155 -11.76 10.14 0.42
C MET A 155 -12.21 11.51 0.89
N LYS A 156 -11.33 12.52 0.92
CA LYS A 156 -11.69 13.90 1.28
C LYS A 156 -12.68 14.54 0.29
N GLN A 157 -12.58 14.20 -0.99
CA GLN A 157 -13.50 14.68 -2.03
C GLN A 157 -14.83 13.91 -2.05
N GLY A 158 -15.05 13.01 -1.09
CA GLY A 158 -16.32 12.31 -0.89
C GLY A 158 -16.55 11.10 -1.79
N ILE A 159 -15.51 10.58 -2.45
CA ILE A 159 -15.59 9.31 -3.16
C ILE A 159 -15.64 8.19 -2.11
N THR A 160 -16.73 7.44 -2.10
CA THR A 160 -16.95 6.39 -1.10
C THR A 160 -17.57 5.14 -1.73
N ALA A 161 -17.47 4.03 -1.02
CA ALA A 161 -18.07 2.75 -1.37
C ALA A 161 -18.50 1.99 -0.11
N ASP A 162 -19.35 0.96 -0.25
CA ASP A 162 -19.72 0.08 0.85
C ASP A 162 -18.64 -0.94 1.17
N MET A 163 -17.75 -1.21 0.21
CA MET A 163 -16.64 -2.16 0.32
C MET A 163 -15.60 -1.90 -0.76
N ALA A 164 -14.36 -2.32 -0.52
CA ALA A 164 -13.28 -2.13 -1.47
C ALA A 164 -12.33 -3.33 -1.60
N VAL A 165 -11.66 -3.41 -2.76
CA VAL A 165 -10.51 -4.26 -3.00
C VAL A 165 -9.36 -3.38 -3.45
N VAL A 166 -8.22 -3.47 -2.75
CA VAL A 166 -6.97 -2.83 -3.15
C VAL A 166 -6.13 -3.82 -3.95
N GLY A 167 -5.77 -3.43 -5.15
CA GLY A 167 -5.02 -4.26 -6.11
C GLY A 167 -3.52 -4.17 -5.87
N GLU A 168 -2.97 -5.12 -5.13
CA GLU A 168 -1.56 -5.21 -4.81
C GLU A 168 -1.00 -6.59 -5.18
N PRO A 169 0.33 -6.75 -5.36
CA PRO A 169 0.94 -8.03 -5.70
C PRO A 169 0.91 -9.01 -4.52
N THR A 170 -0.17 -9.78 -4.41
CA THR A 170 -0.40 -10.75 -3.32
C THR A 170 -0.14 -12.22 -3.70
N GLU A 171 0.37 -12.47 -4.91
CA GLU A 171 0.46 -13.84 -5.47
C GLU A 171 -0.90 -14.56 -5.48
N MET A 172 -1.99 -13.80 -5.70
CA MET A 172 -3.37 -14.30 -5.69
C MET A 172 -3.89 -14.74 -4.32
N ALA A 173 -3.19 -14.42 -3.24
CA ALA A 173 -3.70 -14.62 -1.89
C ALA A 173 -4.63 -13.47 -1.49
N VAL A 174 -5.55 -13.74 -0.56
CA VAL A 174 -6.50 -12.77 -0.02
C VAL A 174 -5.89 -12.10 1.20
N GLY A 175 -5.47 -10.84 1.04
CA GLY A 175 -4.90 -10.03 2.10
C GLY A 175 -5.98 -9.44 3.00
N PHE A 176 -5.88 -9.68 4.31
CA PHE A 176 -6.85 -9.19 5.28
C PHE A 176 -6.23 -8.32 6.38
N GLY A 177 -4.96 -7.94 6.24
CA GLY A 177 -4.30 -7.05 7.18
C GLY A 177 -2.84 -6.79 6.84
N HIS A 178 -2.33 -5.68 7.34
CA HIS A 178 -0.90 -5.34 7.38
C HIS A 178 -0.59 -4.46 8.57
N ARG A 179 0.68 -4.43 8.96
CA ARG A 179 1.16 -3.53 10.02
C ARG A 179 1.15 -2.08 9.54
N GLY A 180 1.01 -1.16 10.49
CA GLY A 180 1.27 0.25 10.28
C GLY A 180 2.75 0.57 10.16
N CYS A 181 3.07 1.86 10.06
CA CYS A 181 4.42 2.34 9.87
C CYS A 181 4.60 3.71 10.50
N THR A 182 5.28 3.77 11.63
CA THR A 182 5.63 5.02 12.30
C THR A 182 7.12 5.30 12.15
N HIS A 183 7.44 6.47 11.61
CA HIS A 183 8.80 6.99 11.49
C HIS A 183 9.10 7.88 12.69
N ILE A 184 10.12 7.53 13.46
CA ILE A 184 10.44 8.15 14.76
C ILE A 184 11.85 8.69 14.72
N ASP A 185 12.01 9.98 14.99
CA ASP A 185 13.31 10.60 15.24
C ASP A 185 13.54 10.73 16.74
N ILE A 186 14.67 10.24 17.19
CA ILE A 186 15.17 10.53 18.55
C ILE A 186 16.29 11.53 18.39
N ASN A 187 16.12 12.70 19.01
CA ASN A 187 17.05 13.81 18.99
C ASN A 187 17.75 13.91 20.33
N VAL A 188 19.08 13.91 20.32
CA VAL A 188 19.90 14.16 21.50
C VAL A 188 20.59 15.49 21.34
N THR A 189 20.43 16.35 22.36
CA THR A 189 21.08 17.66 22.44
C THR A 189 22.18 17.63 23.48
N GLY A 190 23.37 18.06 23.07
CA GLY A 190 24.54 18.19 23.92
C GLY A 190 24.99 19.65 24.03
N ARG A 191 26.32 19.83 24.20
CA ARG A 191 26.95 21.13 24.25
C ARG A 191 28.29 21.10 23.54
N ALA A 192 28.40 21.91 22.46
CA ALA A 192 29.66 22.05 21.73
C ALA A 192 30.78 22.61 22.61
N TYR A 193 31.98 22.07 22.42
CA TYR A 193 33.20 22.60 22.98
C TYR A 193 34.41 22.19 22.12
N HIS A 194 35.54 22.85 22.34
CA HIS A 194 36.77 22.47 21.64
C HIS A 194 37.22 21.06 22.07
N SER A 195 37.60 20.22 21.11
CA SER A 195 37.97 18.80 21.35
C SER A 195 39.19 18.61 22.28
N ALA A 196 39.99 19.64 22.53
CA ALA A 196 41.08 19.61 23.50
C ALA A 196 40.58 19.60 24.98
N PHE A 197 39.30 19.93 25.21
CA PHE A 197 38.67 20.00 26.53
C PHE A 197 37.29 19.34 26.48
N PRO A 198 37.19 18.04 26.15
CA PRO A 198 35.92 17.38 25.92
C PRO A 198 35.03 17.33 27.17
N GLU A 199 35.62 17.34 28.36
CA GLU A 199 34.93 17.36 29.67
C GLU A 199 34.10 18.65 29.90
N ARG A 200 34.38 19.72 29.13
CA ARG A 200 33.62 20.97 29.17
C ARG A 200 32.44 20.99 28.23
N GLY A 201 32.38 20.04 27.31
CA GLY A 201 31.25 19.80 26.42
C GLY A 201 30.26 18.79 26.98
N ILE A 202 29.25 18.46 26.17
CA ILE A 202 28.35 17.31 26.34
C ILE A 202 28.23 16.69 24.96
N ASN A 203 28.76 15.46 24.78
CA ASN A 203 28.83 14.84 23.48
C ASN A 203 27.52 14.12 23.11
N ALA A 204 26.74 14.71 22.23
CA ALA A 204 25.46 14.16 21.78
C ALA A 204 25.60 12.80 21.06
N ILE A 205 26.73 12.51 20.41
CA ILE A 205 26.96 11.22 19.75
C ILE A 205 27.16 10.11 20.79
N GLU A 206 27.95 10.38 21.84
CA GLU A 206 28.16 9.41 22.93
C GLU A 206 26.87 9.13 23.69
N HIS A 207 26.09 10.18 24.00
CA HIS A 207 24.77 10.04 24.59
C HIS A 207 23.79 9.29 23.70
N MET A 208 23.78 9.53 22.38
CA MET A 208 22.96 8.77 21.44
C MET A 208 23.33 7.30 21.40
N ALA A 209 24.61 6.97 21.44
CA ALA A 209 25.05 5.56 21.52
C ALA A 209 24.52 4.88 22.78
N HIS A 210 24.54 5.59 23.94
CA HIS A 210 23.93 5.11 25.17
C HIS A 210 22.41 4.93 25.05
N VAL A 211 21.69 5.91 24.49
CA VAL A 211 20.24 5.84 24.26
C VAL A 211 19.88 4.64 23.37
N ILE A 212 20.56 4.45 22.23
CA ILE A 212 20.31 3.32 21.32
C ILE A 212 20.55 1.99 22.06
N THR A 213 21.62 1.88 22.83
CA THR A 213 21.94 0.67 23.60
C THR A 213 20.86 0.37 24.63
N ALA A 214 20.42 1.37 25.39
CA ALA A 214 19.38 1.22 26.40
C ALA A 214 18.02 0.85 25.77
N LEU A 215 17.64 1.51 24.67
CA LEU A 215 16.42 1.16 23.93
C LEU A 215 16.42 -0.31 23.50
N ARG A 216 17.53 -0.78 22.93
CA ARG A 216 17.64 -2.17 22.45
C ARG A 216 17.66 -3.20 23.57
N SER A 217 18.26 -2.89 24.70
CA SER A 217 18.40 -3.85 25.81
C SER A 217 17.27 -3.82 26.84
N GLU A 218 16.60 -2.67 27.01
CA GLU A 218 15.63 -2.47 28.09
C GLU A 218 14.21 -2.20 27.58
N TYR A 219 14.02 -1.42 26.47
CA TYR A 219 12.70 -1.00 26.03
C TYR A 219 12.13 -1.87 24.90
N PHE A 220 12.87 -2.09 23.80
CA PHE A 220 12.34 -2.86 22.68
C PHE A 220 12.00 -4.32 23.00
N PRO A 221 12.67 -5.01 23.97
CA PRO A 221 12.22 -6.33 24.40
C PRO A 221 10.79 -6.34 24.98
N THR A 222 10.28 -5.19 25.47
CA THR A 222 8.88 -5.11 25.93
C THR A 222 7.87 -5.30 24.80
N TYR A 223 8.28 -5.09 23.56
CA TYR A 223 7.42 -5.33 22.39
C TYR A 223 7.02 -6.81 22.22
N GLU A 224 7.81 -7.74 22.74
CA GLU A 224 7.45 -9.17 22.76
C GLU A 224 6.18 -9.45 23.60
N GLN A 225 5.81 -8.54 24.50
CA GLN A 225 4.57 -8.63 25.28
C GLN A 225 3.33 -8.20 24.48
N LYS A 226 3.53 -7.45 23.40
CA LYS A 226 2.47 -7.04 22.46
C LYS A 226 2.41 -8.06 21.34
N HIS A 227 1.32 -8.78 21.22
CA HIS A 227 1.17 -9.83 20.22
C HIS A 227 -0.20 -9.78 19.58
N HIS A 228 -0.22 -9.69 18.25
CA HIS A 228 -1.41 -9.88 17.44
C HIS A 228 -1.39 -11.27 16.80
N PRO A 229 -2.51 -12.04 16.84
CA PRO A 229 -2.52 -13.46 16.41
C PRO A 229 -1.99 -13.68 14.99
N TYR A 230 -2.20 -12.74 14.08
CA TYR A 230 -1.82 -12.84 12.67
C TYR A 230 -0.61 -11.96 12.31
N LEU A 231 -0.48 -10.79 12.93
CA LEU A 231 0.59 -9.82 12.60
C LEU A 231 1.83 -10.00 13.49
N GLY A 232 1.77 -10.85 14.53
CA GLY A 232 2.88 -11.07 15.44
C GLY A 232 3.17 -9.86 16.32
N HIS A 233 4.45 -9.56 16.55
CA HIS A 233 4.90 -8.45 17.41
C HIS A 233 5.21 -7.20 16.59
N PRO A 234 5.21 -6.00 17.22
CA PRO A 234 5.80 -4.81 16.62
C PRO A 234 7.27 -5.05 16.26
N VAL A 235 7.72 -4.48 15.18
CA VAL A 235 9.12 -4.57 14.74
C VAL A 235 9.69 -3.17 14.62
N ILE A 236 10.94 -2.96 15.06
CA ILE A 236 11.60 -1.67 14.95
C ILE A 236 12.98 -1.80 14.32
N ASN A 237 13.30 -0.91 13.40
CA ASN A 237 14.59 -0.83 12.73
C ASN A 237 15.19 0.57 12.92
N LEU A 238 16.47 0.64 13.26
CA LEU A 238 17.25 1.88 13.18
C LEU A 238 17.78 2.02 11.75
N GLY A 239 17.24 2.97 11.00
CA GLY A 239 17.57 3.19 9.60
C GLY A 239 18.69 4.21 9.38
N LEU A 240 18.70 5.29 10.17
CA LEU A 240 19.64 6.40 10.01
C LEU A 240 20.16 6.89 11.35
N ILE A 241 21.42 7.35 11.35
CA ILE A 241 22.02 8.12 12.45
C ILE A 241 22.87 9.25 11.86
N ARG A 242 22.71 10.46 12.42
CA ARG A 242 23.43 11.66 11.99
C ARG A 242 23.84 12.47 13.22
N GLY A 243 25.12 12.86 13.33
CA GLY A 243 25.58 13.63 14.46
C GLY A 243 26.91 14.32 14.24
N GLY A 244 27.12 15.42 14.97
CA GLY A 244 28.31 16.25 14.89
C GLY A 244 28.46 17.03 13.58
N THR A 245 29.42 17.95 13.56
CA THR A 245 29.71 18.81 12.39
C THR A 245 31.18 18.76 11.98
N ARG A 246 32.09 18.66 12.95
CA ARG A 246 33.54 18.65 12.74
C ARG A 246 34.23 17.80 13.80
N ILE A 247 35.30 17.10 13.42
CA ILE A 247 36.08 16.24 14.33
C ILE A 247 36.75 17.01 15.48
N HIS A 248 37.00 18.31 15.32
CA HIS A 248 37.64 19.15 16.33
C HIS A 248 36.65 19.81 17.31
N THR A 249 35.40 19.41 17.29
CA THR A 249 34.35 19.98 18.15
C THR A 249 33.55 18.84 18.79
N VAL A 250 33.31 18.92 20.08
CA VAL A 250 32.37 18.01 20.78
C VAL A 250 30.99 18.17 20.14
N ALA A 251 30.39 17.09 19.71
CA ALA A 251 29.11 17.10 19.01
C ALA A 251 27.98 17.57 19.93
N ASP A 252 27.26 18.60 19.53
CA ASP A 252 26.14 19.16 20.29
C ASP A 252 24.77 18.66 19.83
N LYS A 253 24.71 17.93 18.74
CA LYS A 253 23.48 17.31 18.21
C LYS A 253 23.76 15.95 17.63
N CYS A 254 22.80 15.02 17.87
CA CYS A 254 22.74 13.74 17.21
C CYS A 254 21.26 13.33 17.04
N CYS A 255 20.90 12.84 15.86
CA CYS A 255 19.56 12.32 15.58
C CYS A 255 19.68 10.87 15.11
N ALA A 256 18.83 10.01 15.63
CA ALA A 256 18.65 8.62 15.17
C ALA A 256 17.21 8.44 14.67
N SER A 257 17.05 7.96 13.43
CA SER A 257 15.73 7.75 12.82
C SER A 257 15.41 6.25 12.78
N PHE A 258 14.26 5.91 13.34
CA PHE A 258 13.73 4.57 13.45
C PHE A 258 12.47 4.42 12.60
N LEU A 259 12.30 3.23 12.03
CA LEU A 259 11.06 2.77 11.44
C LEU A 259 10.45 1.72 12.37
N ARG A 260 9.22 1.95 12.86
CA ARG A 260 8.46 0.97 13.61
C ARG A 260 7.30 0.44 12.78
N ARG A 261 7.08 -0.88 12.83
CA ARG A 261 5.89 -1.54 12.28
C ARG A 261 4.87 -1.74 13.41
N ASP A 262 3.73 -1.07 13.28
CA ASP A 262 2.73 -0.92 14.32
C ASP A 262 1.63 -1.98 14.21
N LEU A 263 1.00 -2.32 15.33
CA LEU A 263 -0.12 -3.25 15.40
C LEU A 263 -1.47 -2.51 15.46
N PRO A 264 -2.57 -3.13 15.01
CA PRO A 264 -3.91 -2.59 15.20
C PRO A 264 -4.19 -2.26 16.66
N GLY A 265 -4.84 -1.11 16.89
CA GLY A 265 -5.14 -0.60 18.23
C GLY A 265 -4.02 0.23 18.87
N GLU A 266 -2.85 0.34 18.25
CA GLU A 266 -1.81 1.28 18.69
C GLU A 266 -1.99 2.63 17.99
N THR A 267 -1.90 3.71 18.75
CA THR A 267 -1.86 5.08 18.20
C THR A 267 -0.42 5.57 18.11
N THR A 268 -0.19 6.53 17.21
CA THR A 268 1.13 7.18 17.09
C THR A 268 1.51 7.91 18.36
N GLU A 269 0.54 8.52 19.04
CA GLU A 269 0.72 9.19 20.32
C GLU A 269 1.21 8.20 21.39
N ASP A 270 0.53 7.06 21.56
CA ASP A 270 0.94 6.04 22.55
C ASP A 270 2.35 5.50 22.30
N ILE A 271 2.73 5.38 21.01
CA ILE A 271 4.05 4.92 20.61
C ILE A 271 5.13 5.94 21.00
N LEU A 272 4.89 7.22 20.67
CA LEU A 272 5.82 8.30 20.99
C LEU A 272 5.92 8.52 22.50
N ASP A 273 4.79 8.55 23.22
CA ASP A 273 4.73 8.73 24.66
C ASP A 273 5.45 7.59 25.40
N GLY A 274 5.30 6.36 24.92
CA GLY A 274 6.01 5.21 25.48
C GLY A 274 7.53 5.32 25.33
N ILE A 275 8.01 5.75 24.15
CA ILE A 275 9.43 5.98 23.91
C ILE A 275 9.92 7.17 24.73
N GLN A 276 9.17 8.29 24.76
CA GLN A 276 9.54 9.48 25.54
C GLN A 276 9.61 9.16 27.03
N GLY A 277 8.64 8.45 27.56
CA GLY A 277 8.66 8.03 28.98
C GLY A 277 9.89 7.18 29.35
N PHE A 278 10.34 6.32 28.42
CA PHE A 278 11.59 5.59 28.62
C PHE A 278 12.82 6.53 28.59
N LEU A 279 12.87 7.49 27.65
CA LEU A 279 13.93 8.50 27.58
C LEU A 279 13.95 9.38 28.83
N ASP A 280 12.80 9.77 29.36
CA ASP A 280 12.67 10.54 30.62
C ASP A 280 13.28 9.78 31.79
N GLY A 281 13.07 8.45 31.83
CA GLY A 281 13.72 7.57 32.79
C GLY A 281 15.25 7.51 32.66
N LEU A 282 15.77 7.57 31.43
CA LEU A 282 17.23 7.68 31.20
C LEU A 282 17.75 9.06 31.64
N MET A 283 17.05 10.13 31.32
CA MET A 283 17.42 11.51 31.71
C MET A 283 17.41 11.69 33.24
N ALA A 284 16.50 11.04 33.93
CA ALA A 284 16.49 11.04 35.39
C ALA A 284 17.73 10.36 36.03
N ARG A 285 18.32 9.37 35.32
CA ARG A 285 19.54 8.66 35.72
C ARG A 285 20.83 9.42 35.32
N ASP A 286 20.77 10.21 34.26
CA ASP A 286 21.88 11.03 33.77
C ASP A 286 21.40 12.47 33.46
N PRO A 287 21.61 13.44 34.37
CA PRO A 287 21.19 14.83 34.18
C PRO A 287 21.86 15.58 33.01
N LYS A 288 22.89 15.00 32.40
CA LYS A 288 23.54 15.57 31.21
C LYS A 288 22.88 15.10 29.93
N LEU A 289 22.13 14.01 29.97
CA LEU A 289 21.37 13.53 28.83
C LEU A 289 20.16 14.45 28.57
N CYS A 290 20.01 14.90 27.34
CA CYS A 290 18.81 15.61 26.86
C CYS A 290 18.36 14.93 25.58
N ALA A 291 17.29 14.11 25.65
CA ALA A 291 16.79 13.30 24.57
C ALA A 291 15.29 13.53 24.36
N HIS A 292 14.85 13.61 23.12
CA HIS A 292 13.46 13.83 22.76
C HIS A 292 13.06 12.97 21.55
N ALA A 293 11.92 12.26 21.67
CA ALA A 293 11.29 11.50 20.60
C ALA A 293 10.23 12.34 19.87
N SER A 294 10.20 12.28 18.55
CA SER A 294 9.21 12.96 17.73
C SER A 294 8.92 12.16 16.46
N LEU A 295 7.84 12.49 15.77
CA LEU A 295 7.67 12.01 14.38
C LEU A 295 8.82 12.54 13.51
N SER A 296 9.31 11.67 12.63
CA SER A 296 10.34 12.05 11.69
C SER A 296 9.85 13.09 10.70
N THR A 297 10.68 14.09 10.43
CA THR A 297 10.41 15.10 9.40
C THR A 297 10.71 14.60 7.98
N ILE A 298 11.36 13.45 7.84
CA ILE A 298 11.72 12.86 6.54
C ILE A 298 10.47 12.27 5.87
N GLN A 299 9.56 11.71 6.66
CA GLN A 299 8.31 11.16 6.16
C GLN A 299 7.19 11.49 7.16
N GLN A 300 6.39 12.50 6.83
CA GLN A 300 5.42 13.10 7.75
C GLN A 300 4.06 12.38 7.80
N ARG A 301 3.86 11.35 6.96
CA ARG A 301 2.58 10.65 6.96
C ARG A 301 2.53 9.57 8.04
N ILE A 302 1.46 9.59 8.83
CA ILE A 302 1.05 8.48 9.69
C ILE A 302 0.48 7.39 8.79
N ARG A 303 1.01 6.18 8.92
CA ARG A 303 0.57 5.00 8.18
C ARG A 303 -0.01 4.00 9.17
N LEU A 304 -1.32 4.07 9.36
CA LEU A 304 -2.04 3.23 10.32
C LEU A 304 -2.01 1.75 9.90
N PRO A 305 -2.06 0.82 10.85
CA PRO A 305 -2.26 -0.58 10.54
C PRO A 305 -3.68 -0.81 10.00
N PHE A 306 -3.82 -1.87 9.24
CA PHE A 306 -5.07 -2.36 8.72
C PHE A 306 -5.28 -3.81 9.14
N PHE A 307 -6.50 -4.16 9.56
CA PHE A 307 -6.85 -5.54 9.89
C PHE A 307 -8.36 -5.77 9.77
N MET A 308 -8.72 -6.88 9.15
CA MET A 308 -10.06 -7.45 9.15
C MET A 308 -10.01 -8.88 9.69
N GLU A 309 -11.09 -9.36 10.27
CA GLU A 309 -11.15 -10.76 10.70
C GLU A 309 -11.10 -11.71 9.49
N PRO A 310 -10.35 -12.80 9.55
CA PRO A 310 -10.19 -13.71 8.41
C PRO A 310 -11.48 -14.44 8.01
N ASP A 311 -12.50 -14.47 8.87
CA ASP A 311 -13.84 -15.01 8.60
C ASP A 311 -14.83 -13.93 8.13
N HIS A 312 -14.40 -12.66 8.05
CA HIS A 312 -15.25 -11.60 7.52
C HIS A 312 -15.78 -11.97 6.12
N PRO A 313 -17.07 -11.68 5.81
CA PRO A 313 -17.71 -12.07 4.56
C PRO A 313 -16.93 -11.64 3.30
N LEU A 314 -16.29 -10.45 3.31
CA LEU A 314 -15.47 -9.99 2.18
C LEU A 314 -14.24 -10.88 1.97
N VAL A 315 -13.53 -11.24 3.04
CA VAL A 315 -12.34 -12.09 2.98
C VAL A 315 -12.71 -13.50 2.50
N SER A 316 -13.75 -14.08 3.10
CA SER A 316 -14.23 -15.42 2.77
C SER A 316 -14.84 -15.48 1.37
N GLY A 317 -15.59 -14.44 0.96
CA GLY A 317 -16.19 -14.33 -0.37
C GLY A 317 -15.16 -14.26 -1.48
N LEU A 318 -14.06 -13.48 -1.28
CA LEU A 318 -12.99 -13.40 -2.28
C LEU A 318 -12.21 -14.72 -2.38
N SER A 319 -11.91 -15.39 -1.26
CA SER A 319 -11.32 -16.73 -1.25
C SER A 319 -12.18 -17.74 -2.02
N GLU A 320 -13.50 -17.67 -1.86
CA GLU A 320 -14.45 -18.49 -2.62
C GLU A 320 -14.46 -18.16 -4.11
N SER A 321 -14.37 -16.87 -4.47
CA SER A 321 -14.26 -16.45 -5.88
C SER A 321 -12.97 -16.96 -6.54
N CYS A 322 -11.85 -17.02 -5.81
CA CYS A 322 -10.64 -17.65 -6.31
C CYS A 322 -10.88 -19.12 -6.72
N ARG A 323 -11.59 -19.87 -5.90
CA ARG A 323 -11.94 -21.27 -6.21
C ARG A 323 -12.92 -21.40 -7.39
N ARG A 324 -13.99 -20.62 -7.40
CA ARG A 324 -15.03 -20.72 -8.45
C ARG A 324 -14.52 -20.27 -9.81
N ALA A 325 -13.82 -19.14 -9.88
CA ALA A 325 -13.44 -18.52 -11.14
C ALA A 325 -12.15 -19.09 -11.74
N ALA A 326 -11.18 -19.49 -10.90
CA ALA A 326 -9.85 -19.87 -11.35
C ALA A 326 -9.34 -21.21 -10.79
N GLY A 327 -10.09 -21.89 -9.93
CA GLY A 327 -9.65 -23.14 -9.30
C GLY A 327 -8.47 -22.98 -8.35
N ARG A 328 -8.23 -21.74 -7.83
CA ARG A 328 -7.17 -21.43 -6.87
C ARG A 328 -7.70 -21.49 -5.44
N GLU A 329 -6.87 -21.88 -4.48
CA GLU A 329 -7.29 -21.99 -3.08
C GLU A 329 -7.73 -20.66 -2.44
N GLY A 330 -7.19 -19.52 -2.91
CA GLY A 330 -7.49 -18.21 -2.32
C GLY A 330 -7.04 -18.14 -0.87
N GLU A 331 -5.77 -18.44 -0.63
CA GLU A 331 -5.19 -18.44 0.71
C GLU A 331 -5.38 -17.08 1.38
N LYS A 332 -5.77 -17.11 2.66
CA LYS A 332 -5.95 -15.91 3.47
C LYS A 332 -4.67 -15.61 4.22
N GLN A 333 -4.13 -14.40 4.07
CA GLN A 333 -2.89 -14.02 4.77
C GLN A 333 -2.84 -12.53 5.11
N VAL A 334 -1.95 -12.16 6.01
CA VAL A 334 -1.59 -10.78 6.27
C VAL A 334 -0.41 -10.39 5.39
N MET A 335 -0.41 -9.15 4.90
CA MET A 335 0.67 -8.63 4.07
C MET A 335 1.82 -8.09 4.91
N ASN A 336 3.05 -8.30 4.43
CA ASN A 336 4.26 -7.81 5.10
C ASN A 336 4.64 -6.39 4.68
N TYR A 337 3.88 -5.78 3.79
CA TYR A 337 4.02 -4.41 3.30
C TYR A 337 2.80 -3.57 3.69
N TYR A 338 2.93 -2.27 3.55
CA TYR A 338 1.86 -1.29 3.73
C TYR A 338 1.25 -0.95 2.36
N CYS A 339 -0.05 -0.68 2.31
CA CYS A 339 -0.72 -0.16 1.12
C CYS A 339 -1.94 0.71 1.49
N ASP A 340 -2.64 1.23 0.50
CA ASP A 340 -3.80 2.12 0.65
C ASP A 340 -5.01 1.48 1.38
N ALA A 341 -5.00 0.18 1.63
CA ALA A 341 -6.06 -0.50 2.36
C ALA A 341 -6.31 0.09 3.76
N SER A 342 -5.29 0.61 4.43
CA SER A 342 -5.47 1.25 5.74
C SER A 342 -6.21 2.57 5.65
N ILE A 343 -6.04 3.34 4.57
CA ILE A 343 -6.75 4.60 4.36
C ILE A 343 -8.24 4.34 4.18
N LEU A 344 -8.55 3.35 3.35
CA LEU A 344 -9.94 2.96 3.10
C LEU A 344 -10.58 2.36 4.35
N CYS A 345 -9.94 1.36 4.95
CA CYS A 345 -10.53 0.62 6.07
C CYS A 345 -10.39 1.37 7.40
N THR A 346 -9.18 1.74 7.80
CA THR A 346 -8.92 2.28 9.13
C THR A 346 -9.29 3.76 9.24
N GLU A 347 -8.96 4.56 8.23
CA GLU A 347 -9.24 6.00 8.27
C GLU A 347 -10.65 6.35 7.77
N SER A 348 -11.17 5.63 6.75
CA SER A 348 -12.44 5.96 6.09
C SER A 348 -13.60 5.01 6.44
N GLY A 349 -13.32 3.92 7.16
CA GLY A 349 -14.36 2.97 7.60
C GLY A 349 -14.96 2.11 6.48
N ILE A 350 -14.30 2.02 5.32
CA ILE A 350 -14.73 1.18 4.19
C ILE A 350 -14.13 -0.23 4.36
N PRO A 351 -14.92 -1.28 4.59
CA PRO A 351 -14.42 -2.64 4.67
C PRO A 351 -13.62 -3.00 3.41
N THR A 352 -12.35 -3.42 3.58
CA THR A 352 -11.40 -3.54 2.47
C THR A 352 -10.64 -4.86 2.55
N VAL A 353 -10.36 -5.46 1.40
CA VAL A 353 -9.43 -6.59 1.23
C VAL A 353 -8.34 -6.23 0.24
N ILE A 354 -7.21 -6.92 0.31
CA ILE A 354 -6.09 -6.75 -0.62
C ILE A 354 -6.01 -7.98 -1.50
N PHE A 355 -5.89 -7.78 -2.81
CA PHE A 355 -5.80 -8.91 -3.74
C PHE A 355 -5.24 -8.46 -5.08
N GLY A 356 -4.37 -9.26 -5.68
CA GLY A 356 -3.95 -9.04 -7.05
C GLY A 356 -2.88 -10.02 -7.54
N PRO A 357 -2.63 -10.00 -8.85
CA PRO A 357 -1.59 -10.80 -9.47
C PRO A 357 -0.21 -10.20 -9.22
N GLY A 358 0.82 -11.04 -9.28
CA GLY A 358 2.20 -10.66 -9.07
C GLY A 358 2.71 -10.91 -7.66
N SER A 359 4.02 -10.79 -7.48
CA SER A 359 4.71 -11.04 -6.21
C SER A 359 5.45 -9.80 -5.73
N ILE A 360 5.29 -9.44 -4.45
CA ILE A 360 6.04 -8.35 -3.82
C ILE A 360 7.55 -8.59 -3.87
N SER A 361 8.00 -9.82 -4.05
CA SER A 361 9.43 -10.17 -4.12
C SER A 361 10.13 -9.63 -5.36
N VAL A 362 9.38 -9.30 -6.42
CA VAL A 362 9.90 -8.71 -7.66
C VAL A 362 9.52 -7.25 -7.84
N ALA A 363 8.60 -6.73 -7.04
CA ALA A 363 8.32 -5.30 -6.97
C ALA A 363 9.58 -4.51 -6.56
N HIS A 364 9.75 -3.31 -7.11
CA HIS A 364 10.93 -2.44 -6.88
C HIS A 364 12.30 -3.03 -7.26
N SER A 365 12.33 -4.26 -7.80
CA SER A 365 13.59 -4.93 -8.18
C SER A 365 14.16 -4.41 -9.49
N ALA A 366 15.42 -4.79 -9.79
CA ALA A 366 16.06 -4.49 -11.07
C ALA A 366 15.39 -5.20 -12.27
N VAL A 367 14.64 -6.27 -12.01
CA VAL A 367 13.94 -7.06 -13.03
C VAL A 367 12.52 -7.33 -12.53
N GLU A 368 11.62 -6.39 -12.78
CA GLU A 368 10.21 -6.54 -12.43
C GLU A 368 9.43 -7.26 -13.53
N TYR A 369 8.56 -8.18 -13.12
CA TYR A 369 7.68 -8.92 -14.03
C TYR A 369 6.40 -9.38 -13.34
N ILE A 370 5.41 -9.76 -14.14
CA ILE A 370 4.18 -10.40 -13.70
C ILE A 370 3.96 -11.73 -14.42
N GLU A 371 3.47 -12.74 -13.71
CA GLU A 371 3.06 -14.02 -14.26
C GLU A 371 1.75 -13.87 -15.06
N LEU A 372 1.76 -14.27 -16.33
CA LEU A 372 0.58 -14.09 -17.22
C LEU A 372 -0.63 -14.93 -16.81
N ASP A 373 -0.41 -16.09 -16.19
CA ASP A 373 -1.50 -16.92 -15.68
C ASP A 373 -2.19 -16.27 -14.49
N GLN A 374 -1.43 -15.60 -13.58
CA GLN A 374 -2.03 -14.86 -12.49
C GLN A 374 -2.80 -13.64 -13.01
N LEU A 375 -2.25 -12.91 -13.98
CA LEU A 375 -2.91 -11.78 -14.61
C LEU A 375 -4.25 -12.18 -15.23
N ALA A 376 -4.28 -13.29 -15.96
CA ALA A 376 -5.50 -13.79 -16.60
C ALA A 376 -6.54 -14.23 -15.57
N ASP A 377 -6.14 -15.02 -14.56
CA ASP A 377 -7.04 -15.51 -13.53
C ASP A 377 -7.61 -14.39 -12.67
N ALA A 378 -6.83 -13.32 -12.41
CA ALA A 378 -7.29 -12.15 -11.65
C ALA A 378 -8.52 -11.49 -12.30
N VAL A 379 -8.59 -11.40 -13.63
CA VAL A 379 -9.75 -10.87 -14.36
C VAL A 379 -11.03 -11.61 -13.97
N TYR A 380 -10.98 -12.93 -14.02
CA TYR A 380 -12.14 -13.79 -13.76
C TYR A 380 -12.52 -13.76 -12.28
N ILE A 381 -11.53 -13.70 -11.38
CA ILE A 381 -11.76 -13.62 -9.93
C ILE A 381 -12.41 -12.28 -9.56
N TYR A 382 -11.90 -11.16 -10.08
CA TYR A 382 -12.52 -9.85 -9.84
C TYR A 382 -13.95 -9.79 -10.37
N ALA A 383 -14.20 -10.34 -11.57
CA ALA A 383 -15.56 -10.35 -12.13
C ALA A 383 -16.52 -11.21 -11.30
N ASP A 384 -16.12 -12.43 -10.91
CA ASP A 384 -16.92 -13.31 -10.07
C ASP A 384 -17.21 -12.71 -8.70
N TYR A 385 -16.19 -12.06 -8.11
CA TYR A 385 -16.31 -11.40 -6.81
C TYR A 385 -17.26 -10.19 -6.87
N ALA A 386 -17.14 -9.35 -7.90
CA ALA A 386 -18.08 -8.24 -8.11
C ALA A 386 -19.53 -8.77 -8.24
N MET A 387 -19.73 -9.81 -9.03
CA MET A 387 -21.06 -10.43 -9.17
C MET A 387 -21.59 -10.98 -7.84
N SER A 388 -20.73 -11.61 -7.04
CA SER A 388 -21.17 -12.17 -5.74
C SER A 388 -21.59 -11.10 -4.74
N LEU A 389 -21.00 -9.91 -4.80
CA LEU A 389 -21.29 -8.78 -3.89
C LEU A 389 -22.42 -7.87 -4.39
N LEU A 390 -22.54 -7.73 -5.70
CA LEU A 390 -23.50 -6.82 -6.35
C LEU A 390 -24.71 -7.57 -6.91
N ALA A 391 -24.77 -8.90 -6.82
CA ALA A 391 -26.01 -9.64 -7.08
C ALA A 391 -27.08 -9.13 -6.12
N GLY A 392 -28.17 -8.59 -6.65
CA GLY A 392 -29.30 -8.16 -5.83
C GLY A 392 -29.77 -9.31 -4.94
N GLU A 393 -30.18 -9.01 -3.70
CA GLU A 393 -30.86 -10.01 -2.89
C GLU A 393 -32.03 -10.59 -3.71
N GLU A 394 -31.97 -11.88 -4.05
CA GLU A 394 -33.17 -12.56 -4.52
C GLU A 394 -34.22 -12.37 -3.44
N LYS A 395 -35.25 -11.58 -3.73
CA LYS A 395 -36.42 -11.58 -2.88
C LYS A 395 -36.93 -13.02 -2.86
N THR A 396 -36.59 -13.72 -1.79
CA THR A 396 -37.27 -15.01 -1.49
C THR A 396 -38.76 -14.76 -1.51
N PRO A 397 -39.54 -15.51 -2.27
CA PRO A 397 -40.98 -15.31 -2.45
C PRO A 397 -41.74 -15.50 -1.16
#